data_ab447cacaac8bc313fbfa61facabdd49
#
_entry.id   ab447cacaac8bc313fbfa61facabdd49
#
_cell.length_a   1.000
_cell.length_b   1.000
_cell.length_c   1.000
_cell.angle_alpha   90.00
_cell.angle_beta   90.00
_cell.angle_gamma   90.00
#
_symmetry.space_group_name_H-M   'P 1'
#
loop_
_entity.id
_entity.type
_entity.pdbx_description
1 polymer ?
#
loop_
_entity_poly.entity_id
_entity_poly.type
_entity_poly.pdbx_seq_one_letter_code
_entity_poly.pdbx_strand_id
1 'polypeptide(L)'
;GHLPDRDRPEDEVGDMDKAFIKGLRLIEALAYSDGPRGVTELAAELELTKSNVHRLLTTLSMHGYVRQDPRHSGYELTTKIWELGSQVIRRIDLTSVARPAMERLAALTGETVHLSTLDETDVVYLDKIESSHHIRAHAYTMATGKAMLAQMPDSYLERFRYKLEAFTPTTITTMDALYRSVDEVRRAGFAQVPHGEWREGIAACACAVLGPQGDLAGAVG
;
A
#
# COMPACT_ATOMS: atom_id res chain seq x y z
N GLY A 1 -3.85 13.06 3.88
CA GLY A 1 -3.48 11.68 4.01
C GLY A 1 -4.12 11.09 5.25
N HIS A 2 -4.98 10.11 5.05
CA HIS A 2 -5.65 9.39 6.14
C HIS A 2 -4.84 8.11 6.37
N LEU A 3 -4.42 7.88 7.61
CA LEU A 3 -3.83 6.61 8.03
C LEU A 3 -4.89 5.51 7.87
N PRO A 4 -4.56 4.32 7.35
CA PRO A 4 -5.51 3.22 7.30
C PRO A 4 -5.91 2.83 8.72
N ASP A 5 -7.22 2.70 8.93
CA ASP A 5 -7.86 2.29 10.18
C ASP A 5 -7.36 0.91 10.58
N ARG A 6 -6.92 0.78 11.84
CA ARG A 6 -6.34 -0.44 12.39
C ARG A 6 -7.25 -1.01 13.46
N ASP A 7 -8.38 -1.49 13.07
CA ASP A 7 -9.16 -2.42 13.89
C ASP A 7 -8.53 -3.83 13.84
N ARG A 8 -7.34 -3.98 14.45
CA ARG A 8 -6.96 -5.28 15.01
C ARG A 8 -7.49 -5.33 16.45
N PRO A 9 -8.23 -6.36 16.82
CA PRO A 9 -8.72 -6.49 18.19
C PRO A 9 -7.54 -6.49 19.15
N GLU A 10 -7.51 -5.50 20.04
CA GLU A 10 -6.46 -5.34 21.08
C GLU A 10 -6.46 -6.52 22.07
N ASP A 11 -7.45 -7.38 22.03
CA ASP A 11 -7.70 -8.45 23.00
C ASP A 11 -6.93 -9.76 22.72
N GLU A 12 -6.29 -9.94 21.55
CA GLU A 12 -5.47 -11.13 21.24
C GLU A 12 -3.96 -10.93 21.49
N VAL A 13 -3.56 -9.75 21.99
CA VAL A 13 -2.16 -9.40 22.19
C VAL A 13 -1.71 -9.73 23.62
N GLY A 14 -1.89 -10.97 24.01
CA GLY A 14 -1.21 -11.50 25.20
C GLY A 14 0.29 -11.50 24.99
N ASP A 15 1.01 -10.66 25.74
CA ASP A 15 2.49 -10.62 25.84
C ASP A 15 3.26 -10.03 24.65
N MET A 16 2.64 -9.24 23.78
CA MET A 16 3.39 -8.44 22.79
C MET A 16 4.07 -7.24 23.44
N ASP A 17 5.32 -6.98 23.05
CA ASP A 17 6.08 -5.83 23.54
C ASP A 17 5.41 -4.50 23.10
N LYS A 18 4.62 -3.92 24.02
CA LYS A 18 3.90 -2.65 23.80
C LYS A 18 4.83 -1.50 23.41
N ALA A 19 6.10 -1.54 23.82
CA ALA A 19 7.08 -0.53 23.44
C ALA A 19 7.48 -0.68 21.96
N PHE A 20 7.59 -1.91 21.48
CA PHE A 20 7.89 -2.21 20.08
C PHE A 20 6.76 -1.75 19.15
N ILE A 21 5.50 -2.07 19.48
CA ILE A 21 4.33 -1.61 18.72
C ILE A 21 4.29 -0.09 18.62
N LYS A 22 4.50 0.62 19.74
CA LYS A 22 4.56 2.09 19.73
C LYS A 22 5.69 2.62 18.84
N GLY A 23 6.82 1.94 18.80
CA GLY A 23 7.94 2.27 17.91
C GLY A 23 7.58 2.13 16.44
N LEU A 24 6.89 1.05 16.06
CA LEU A 24 6.41 0.83 14.70
C LEU A 24 5.40 1.91 14.28
N ARG A 25 4.39 2.20 15.12
CA ARG A 25 3.43 3.28 14.87
C ARG A 25 4.09 4.65 14.70
N LEU A 26 5.17 4.91 15.46
CA LEU A 26 5.95 6.15 15.32
C LEU A 26 6.69 6.24 13.98
N ILE A 27 7.29 5.14 13.51
CA ILE A 27 7.93 5.06 12.18
C ILE A 27 6.88 5.34 11.10
N GLU A 28 5.71 4.75 11.19
CA GLU A 28 4.63 4.96 10.22
C GLU A 28 4.13 6.40 10.22
N ALA A 29 3.89 7.01 11.40
CA ALA A 29 3.49 8.41 11.50
C ALA A 29 4.50 9.37 10.86
N LEU A 30 5.80 9.07 10.98
CA LEU A 30 6.86 9.84 10.32
C LEU A 30 6.92 9.56 8.81
N ALA A 31 6.62 8.33 8.37
CA ALA A 31 6.66 7.96 6.94
C ALA A 31 5.58 8.66 6.12
N TYR A 32 4.40 8.89 6.70
CA TYR A 32 3.26 9.54 6.03
C TYR A 32 3.20 11.05 6.25
N SER A 33 4.21 11.65 6.89
CA SER A 33 4.25 13.10 7.09
C SER A 33 4.97 13.82 5.93
N ASP A 34 4.51 15.02 5.60
CA ASP A 34 5.09 15.86 4.56
C ASP A 34 6.43 16.54 4.97
N GLY A 35 6.90 16.30 6.18
CA GLY A 35 8.13 16.91 6.71
C GLY A 35 8.43 16.50 8.15
N PRO A 36 9.50 17.10 8.75
CA PRO A 36 9.89 16.78 10.12
C PRO A 36 8.79 17.09 11.14
N ARG A 37 8.56 16.19 12.08
CA ARG A 37 7.48 16.27 13.10
C ARG A 37 8.03 16.48 14.51
N GLY A 38 7.36 17.34 15.26
CA GLY A 38 7.69 17.63 16.65
C GLY A 38 7.20 16.55 17.63
N VAL A 39 7.88 16.41 18.77
CA VAL A 39 7.49 15.46 19.84
C VAL A 39 6.05 15.68 20.31
N THR A 40 5.61 16.94 20.40
CA THR A 40 4.26 17.28 20.88
C THR A 40 3.17 16.83 19.89
N GLU A 41 3.39 17.01 18.60
CA GLU A 41 2.47 16.59 17.55
C GLU A 41 2.35 15.06 17.48
N LEU A 42 3.50 14.38 17.48
CA LEU A 42 3.54 12.91 17.49
C LEU A 42 2.90 12.32 18.75
N ALA A 43 3.08 12.98 19.90
CA ALA A 43 2.46 12.54 21.14
C ALA A 43 0.94 12.65 21.11
N ALA A 44 0.41 13.73 20.51
CA ALA A 44 -1.03 13.93 20.35
C ALA A 44 -1.64 12.93 19.35
N GLU A 45 -1.01 12.74 18.18
CA GLU A 45 -1.48 11.83 17.13
C GLU A 45 -1.48 10.36 17.59
N LEU A 46 -0.43 9.93 18.27
CA LEU A 46 -0.25 8.55 18.72
C LEU A 46 -0.88 8.25 20.07
N GLU A 47 -1.50 9.25 20.73
CA GLU A 47 -2.08 9.14 22.07
C GLU A 47 -1.04 8.68 23.12
N LEU A 48 0.19 9.20 23.00
CA LEU A 48 1.31 8.89 23.88
C LEU A 48 1.73 10.10 24.71
N THR A 49 2.42 9.85 25.83
CA THR A 49 3.08 10.94 26.55
C THR A 49 4.31 11.44 25.80
N LYS A 50 4.63 12.74 25.92
CA LYS A 50 5.83 13.34 25.32
C LYS A 50 7.12 12.62 25.72
N SER A 51 7.23 12.18 26.96
CA SER A 51 8.39 11.43 27.45
C SER A 51 8.52 10.06 26.79
N ASN A 52 7.39 9.40 26.51
CA ASN A 52 7.39 8.12 25.81
C ASN A 52 7.84 8.29 24.35
N VAL A 53 7.26 9.28 23.64
CA VAL A 53 7.66 9.61 22.25
C VAL A 53 9.14 9.99 22.20
N HIS A 54 9.63 10.84 23.10
CA HIS A 54 11.03 11.23 23.14
C HIS A 54 11.96 10.02 23.33
N ARG A 55 11.63 9.10 24.24
CA ARG A 55 12.40 7.88 24.46
C ARG A 55 12.44 6.98 23.22
N LEU A 56 11.31 6.82 22.53
CA LEU A 56 11.24 6.05 21.29
C LEU A 56 12.06 6.69 20.17
N LEU A 57 11.93 8.01 19.97
CA LEU A 57 12.73 8.76 19.01
C LEU A 57 14.23 8.66 19.28
N THR A 58 14.63 8.76 20.55
CA THR A 58 16.04 8.57 20.94
C THR A 58 16.53 7.18 20.54
N THR A 59 15.77 6.13 20.85
CA THR A 59 16.12 4.76 20.46
C THR A 59 16.23 4.61 18.95
N LEU A 60 15.25 5.10 18.19
CA LEU A 60 15.25 5.05 16.72
C LEU A 60 16.42 5.84 16.11
N SER A 61 16.78 6.98 16.73
CA SER A 61 17.94 7.79 16.29
C SER A 61 19.26 7.07 16.56
N MET A 62 19.42 6.44 17.73
CA MET A 62 20.60 5.63 18.04
C MET A 62 20.81 4.48 17.06
N HIS A 63 19.72 3.92 16.54
CA HIS A 63 19.75 2.87 15.52
C HIS A 63 19.72 3.38 14.08
N GLY A 64 19.74 4.71 13.87
CA GLY A 64 19.83 5.35 12.56
C GLY A 64 18.54 5.31 11.72
N TYR A 65 17.39 5.00 12.30
CA TYR A 65 16.10 5.02 11.60
C TYR A 65 15.49 6.42 11.50
N VAL A 66 15.79 7.27 12.48
CA VAL A 66 15.26 8.62 12.61
C VAL A 66 16.43 9.58 12.81
N ARG A 67 16.28 10.80 12.34
CA ARG A 67 17.18 11.91 12.67
C ARG A 67 16.38 13.13 13.09
N GLN A 68 16.99 13.99 13.91
CA GLN A 68 16.43 15.30 14.22
C GLN A 68 16.90 16.31 13.18
N ASP A 69 15.95 17.09 12.63
CA ASP A 69 16.28 18.21 11.76
C ASP A 69 16.94 19.33 12.59
N PRO A 70 18.16 19.77 12.20
CA PRO A 70 18.86 20.83 12.93
C PRO A 70 18.15 22.18 12.91
N ARG A 71 17.28 22.42 11.93
CA ARG A 71 16.62 23.71 11.70
C ARG A 71 15.33 23.87 12.49
N HIS A 72 14.58 22.79 12.62
CA HIS A 72 13.21 22.82 13.16
C HIS A 72 12.99 21.99 14.41
N SER A 73 14.04 21.34 14.92
CA SER A 73 13.98 20.42 16.07
C SER A 73 12.97 19.28 15.89
N GLY A 74 12.42 19.11 14.68
CA GLY A 74 11.54 18.03 14.31
C GLY A 74 12.32 16.76 14.00
N TYR A 75 11.64 15.64 13.96
CA TYR A 75 12.20 14.34 13.63
C TYR A 75 11.67 13.85 12.29
N GLU A 76 12.53 13.20 11.52
CA GLU A 76 12.21 12.59 10.23
C GLU A 76 12.91 11.24 10.06
N LEU A 77 12.36 10.40 9.18
CA LEU A 77 12.99 9.13 8.83
C LEU A 77 14.29 9.35 8.04
N THR A 78 15.22 8.44 8.20
CA THR A 78 16.44 8.40 7.39
C THR A 78 16.27 7.51 6.15
N THR A 79 17.24 7.56 5.24
CA THR A 79 17.33 6.66 4.07
C THR A 79 17.43 5.18 4.45
N LYS A 80 17.71 4.85 5.72
CA LYS A 80 17.77 3.47 6.19
C LYS A 80 16.49 2.69 5.95
N ILE A 81 15.32 3.33 6.11
CA ILE A 81 14.02 2.71 5.79
C ILE A 81 13.95 2.34 4.31
N TRP A 82 14.40 3.26 3.43
CA TRP A 82 14.45 3.01 1.99
C TRP A 82 15.43 1.87 1.65
N GLU A 83 16.61 1.83 2.27
CA GLU A 83 17.59 0.75 2.07
C GLU A 83 17.00 -0.62 2.41
N LEU A 84 16.31 -0.72 3.55
CA LEU A 84 15.66 -1.97 3.96
C LEU A 84 14.52 -2.37 3.01
N GLY A 85 13.67 -1.43 2.64
CA GLY A 85 12.59 -1.66 1.67
C GLY A 85 13.14 -2.09 0.30
N SER A 86 14.22 -1.47 -0.17
CA SER A 86 14.89 -1.81 -1.42
C SER A 86 15.43 -3.24 -1.43
N GLN A 87 15.91 -3.76 -0.28
CA GLN A 87 16.34 -5.17 -0.20
C GLN A 87 15.18 -6.15 -0.34
N VAL A 88 13.99 -5.79 0.15
CA VAL A 88 12.78 -6.59 -0.04
C VAL A 88 12.38 -6.60 -1.52
N ILE A 89 12.34 -5.43 -2.15
CA ILE A 89 11.98 -5.29 -3.57
C ILE A 89 12.98 -6.00 -4.49
N ARG A 90 14.29 -5.96 -4.20
CA ARG A 90 15.32 -6.68 -4.97
C ARG A 90 15.15 -8.20 -5.00
N ARG A 91 14.49 -8.79 -4.01
CA ARG A 91 14.18 -10.22 -3.99
C ARG A 91 13.01 -10.55 -4.91
N ILE A 92 12.21 -9.57 -5.30
CA ILE A 92 11.14 -9.69 -6.27
C ILE A 92 11.75 -9.30 -7.62
N ASP A 93 12.23 -10.28 -8.37
CA ASP A 93 12.82 -10.10 -9.72
C ASP A 93 11.78 -9.58 -10.75
N LEU A 94 10.53 -9.49 -10.33
CA LEU A 94 9.39 -9.06 -11.15
C LEU A 94 9.60 -7.66 -11.75
N THR A 95 10.18 -6.72 -11.00
CA THR A 95 10.38 -5.34 -11.47
C THR A 95 11.36 -5.28 -12.64
N SER A 96 12.50 -5.98 -12.55
CA SER A 96 13.49 -6.01 -13.62
C SER A 96 12.96 -6.70 -14.88
N VAL A 97 12.18 -7.77 -14.72
CA VAL A 97 11.56 -8.51 -15.82
C VAL A 97 10.43 -7.71 -16.48
N ALA A 98 9.59 -7.03 -15.70
CA ALA A 98 8.44 -6.28 -16.20
C ALA A 98 8.81 -4.95 -16.87
N ARG A 99 9.85 -4.27 -16.41
CA ARG A 99 10.18 -2.91 -16.83
C ARG A 99 10.28 -2.70 -18.33
N PRO A 100 10.95 -3.54 -19.15
CA PRO A 100 10.99 -3.37 -20.60
C PRO A 100 9.61 -3.47 -21.27
N ALA A 101 8.69 -4.27 -20.71
CA ALA A 101 7.33 -4.37 -21.20
C ALA A 101 6.50 -3.14 -20.82
N MET A 102 6.66 -2.63 -19.60
CA MET A 102 6.01 -1.41 -19.13
C MET A 102 6.43 -0.18 -19.95
N GLU A 103 7.73 -0.03 -20.25
CA GLU A 103 8.26 1.06 -21.09
C GLU A 103 7.67 1.03 -22.50
N ARG A 104 7.55 -0.17 -23.12
CA ARG A 104 6.88 -0.32 -24.42
C ARG A 104 5.41 0.04 -24.35
N LEU A 105 4.71 -0.37 -23.27
CA LEU A 105 3.29 -0.07 -23.11
C LEU A 105 3.08 1.44 -22.92
N ALA A 106 3.85 2.10 -22.08
CA ALA A 106 3.80 3.55 -21.89
C ALA A 106 4.08 4.31 -23.20
N ALA A 107 5.07 3.88 -23.98
CA ALA A 107 5.40 4.49 -25.27
C ALA A 107 4.27 4.32 -26.32
N LEU A 108 3.54 3.19 -26.27
CA LEU A 108 2.43 2.91 -27.20
C LEU A 108 1.16 3.67 -26.84
N THR A 109 0.87 3.83 -25.55
CA THR A 109 -0.39 4.39 -25.08
C THR A 109 -0.29 5.88 -24.75
N GLY A 110 0.90 6.36 -24.37
CA GLY A 110 1.11 7.70 -23.79
C GLY A 110 0.59 7.81 -22.36
N GLU A 111 0.17 6.71 -21.76
CA GLU A 111 -0.43 6.67 -20.42
C GLU A 111 0.56 6.21 -19.36
N THR A 112 0.22 6.48 -18.10
CA THR A 112 0.99 5.99 -16.97
C THR A 112 0.81 4.48 -16.81
N VAL A 113 1.91 3.75 -16.68
CA VAL A 113 1.90 2.30 -16.45
C VAL A 113 2.41 1.96 -15.06
N HIS A 114 1.66 1.19 -14.32
CA HIS A 114 1.98 0.71 -12.99
C HIS A 114 2.24 -0.80 -12.98
N LEU A 115 3.24 -1.22 -12.20
CA LEU A 115 3.42 -2.60 -11.78
C LEU A 115 3.04 -2.70 -10.30
N SER A 116 2.21 -3.67 -9.97
CA SER A 116 1.74 -3.86 -8.61
C SER A 116 1.67 -5.32 -8.20
N THR A 117 1.71 -5.54 -6.89
CA THR A 117 1.46 -6.84 -6.25
C THR A 117 0.34 -6.72 -5.23
N LEU A 118 -0.22 -7.86 -4.86
CA LEU A 118 -1.25 -7.95 -3.84
C LEU A 118 -0.59 -8.20 -2.47
N ASP A 119 -0.92 -7.38 -1.49
CA ASP A 119 -0.53 -7.55 -0.09
C ASP A 119 -1.81 -7.63 0.76
N GLU A 120 -2.20 -8.82 1.14
CA GLU A 120 -3.49 -9.11 1.81
C GLU A 120 -4.69 -8.55 1.04
N THR A 121 -5.24 -7.41 1.46
CA THR A 121 -6.39 -6.73 0.84
C THR A 121 -6.01 -5.49 0.05
N ASP A 122 -4.74 -5.16 0.03
CA ASP A 122 -4.21 -3.95 -0.58
C ASP A 122 -3.38 -4.23 -1.85
N VAL A 123 -3.33 -3.25 -2.72
CA VAL A 123 -2.40 -3.20 -3.86
C VAL A 123 -1.17 -2.41 -3.42
N VAL A 124 0.00 -3.00 -3.60
CA VAL A 124 1.29 -2.32 -3.43
C VAL A 124 1.91 -2.10 -4.79
N TYR A 125 2.17 -0.85 -5.15
CA TYR A 125 2.86 -0.49 -6.38
C TYR A 125 4.36 -0.75 -6.23
N LEU A 126 4.91 -1.57 -7.12
CA LEU A 126 6.33 -1.95 -7.15
C LEU A 126 7.15 -1.04 -8.07
N ASP A 127 6.56 -0.63 -9.20
CA ASP A 127 7.22 0.24 -10.19
C ASP A 127 6.19 1.06 -10.98
N LYS A 128 6.66 2.13 -11.61
CA LYS A 128 5.84 3.05 -12.39
C LYS A 128 6.66 3.69 -13.51
N ILE A 129 6.06 3.81 -14.69
CA ILE A 129 6.56 4.61 -15.79
C ILE A 129 5.75 5.91 -15.85
N GLU A 130 6.43 7.06 -15.73
CA GLU A 130 5.92 8.44 -15.66
C GLU A 130 5.12 8.82 -14.39
N SER A 131 5.60 9.88 -13.75
CA SER A 131 5.19 10.57 -12.50
C SER A 131 5.41 9.85 -11.16
N SER A 132 5.78 10.64 -10.15
CA SER A 132 6.41 10.23 -8.89
C SER A 132 5.44 10.17 -7.70
N HIS A 133 4.75 9.09 -7.42
CA HIS A 133 4.15 8.86 -6.09
C HIS A 133 3.88 7.37 -5.89
N HIS A 134 4.37 6.79 -4.80
CA HIS A 134 3.97 5.47 -4.34
C HIS A 134 2.59 5.58 -3.70
N ILE A 135 1.62 4.81 -4.19
CA ILE A 135 0.25 4.78 -3.66
C ILE A 135 -0.01 3.38 -3.13
N ARG A 136 -0.56 3.30 -1.93
CA ARG A 136 -1.22 2.11 -1.41
C ARG A 136 -2.73 2.33 -1.52
N ALA A 137 -3.46 1.38 -2.10
CA ALA A 137 -4.90 1.48 -2.28
C ALA A 137 -5.56 0.11 -2.11
N HIS A 138 -6.84 0.11 -1.81
CA HIS A 138 -7.61 -1.12 -1.60
C HIS A 138 -7.79 -1.89 -2.92
N ALA A 139 -7.49 -3.19 -2.93
CA ALA A 139 -7.48 -4.00 -4.14
C ALA A 139 -8.84 -4.01 -4.88
N TYR A 140 -9.96 -3.94 -4.17
CA TYR A 140 -11.29 -3.96 -4.77
C TYR A 140 -11.66 -2.66 -5.51
N THR A 141 -10.91 -1.56 -5.33
CA THR A 141 -11.15 -0.26 -5.97
C THR A 141 -10.24 0.02 -7.17
N MET A 142 -9.22 -0.80 -7.39
CA MET A 142 -8.19 -0.60 -8.41
C MET A 142 -8.28 -1.66 -9.50
N ALA A 143 -8.04 -1.28 -10.76
CA ALA A 143 -8.01 -2.23 -11.86
C ALA A 143 -6.95 -3.32 -11.65
N THR A 144 -5.73 -2.95 -11.24
CA THR A 144 -4.65 -3.90 -10.90
C THR A 144 -5.05 -4.84 -9.77
N GLY A 145 -5.72 -4.33 -8.73
CA GLY A 145 -6.23 -5.13 -7.64
C GLY A 145 -7.29 -6.14 -8.09
N LYS A 146 -8.30 -5.70 -8.86
CA LYS A 146 -9.32 -6.59 -9.42
C LYS A 146 -8.74 -7.66 -10.33
N ALA A 147 -7.74 -7.31 -11.16
CA ALA A 147 -7.03 -8.27 -12.01
C ALA A 147 -6.34 -9.36 -11.18
N MET A 148 -5.71 -9.00 -10.07
CA MET A 148 -5.09 -9.94 -9.15
C MET A 148 -6.12 -10.76 -8.37
N LEU A 149 -7.20 -10.15 -7.87
CA LEU A 149 -8.27 -10.84 -7.15
C LEU A 149 -8.95 -11.90 -8.03
N ALA A 150 -9.01 -11.69 -9.34
CA ALA A 150 -9.55 -12.68 -10.28
C ALA A 150 -8.74 -13.98 -10.33
N GLN A 151 -7.45 -13.94 -9.95
CA GLN A 151 -6.58 -15.11 -9.86
C GLN A 151 -6.64 -15.82 -8.51
N MET A 152 -7.28 -15.20 -7.51
CA MET A 152 -7.39 -15.73 -6.17
C MET A 152 -8.65 -16.63 -6.03
N PRO A 153 -8.61 -17.65 -5.15
CA PRO A 153 -9.80 -18.43 -4.84
C PRO A 153 -10.85 -17.58 -4.11
N ASP A 154 -12.13 -17.96 -4.22
CA ASP A 154 -13.22 -17.21 -3.59
C ASP A 154 -13.06 -17.08 -2.06
N SER A 155 -12.44 -18.07 -1.42
CA SER A 155 -12.10 -18.00 0.02
C SER A 155 -11.16 -16.84 0.36
N TYR A 156 -10.37 -16.36 -0.59
CA TYR A 156 -9.53 -15.18 -0.39
C TYR A 156 -10.36 -13.90 -0.34
N LEU A 157 -11.44 -13.82 -1.14
CA LEU A 157 -12.33 -12.65 -1.20
C LEU A 157 -13.05 -12.41 0.13
N GLU A 158 -13.23 -13.45 0.96
CA GLU A 158 -13.81 -13.31 2.29
C GLU A 158 -13.05 -12.36 3.23
N ARG A 159 -11.77 -12.08 2.94
CA ARG A 159 -10.96 -11.08 3.68
C ARG A 159 -11.52 -9.66 3.56
N PHE A 160 -12.37 -9.41 2.57
CA PHE A 160 -13.00 -8.10 2.33
C PHE A 160 -14.36 -7.93 3.02
N ARG A 161 -14.93 -8.99 3.63
CA ARG A 161 -16.33 -9.03 4.14
C ARG A 161 -16.71 -7.82 5.01
N TYR A 162 -15.76 -7.27 5.77
CA TYR A 162 -16.00 -6.13 6.66
C TYR A 162 -15.08 -4.94 6.34
N LYS A 163 -14.48 -4.92 5.15
CA LYS A 163 -13.48 -3.92 4.73
C LYS A 163 -13.87 -3.15 3.46
N LEU A 164 -15.13 -3.31 3.00
CA LEU A 164 -15.62 -2.63 1.81
C LEU A 164 -16.15 -1.25 2.20
N GLU A 165 -15.36 -0.21 1.96
CA GLU A 165 -15.69 1.19 2.20
C GLU A 165 -16.00 1.91 0.90
N ALA A 166 -16.89 2.91 0.95
CA ALA A 166 -17.24 3.74 -0.20
C ALA A 166 -16.29 4.93 -0.30
N PHE A 167 -15.60 5.07 -1.42
CA PHE A 167 -14.73 6.22 -1.74
C PHE A 167 -15.35 7.14 -2.78
N THR A 168 -16.14 6.56 -3.68
CA THR A 168 -16.89 7.26 -4.72
C THR A 168 -18.29 6.62 -4.86
N PRO A 169 -19.23 7.24 -5.57
CA PRO A 169 -20.54 6.62 -5.80
C PRO A 169 -20.49 5.29 -6.56
N THR A 170 -19.40 5.00 -7.24
CA THR A 170 -19.21 3.76 -8.03
C THR A 170 -18.42 2.69 -7.29
N THR A 171 -17.92 2.97 -6.09
CA THR A 171 -17.16 2.00 -5.29
C THR A 171 -17.99 0.78 -4.95
N ILE A 172 -17.40 -0.40 -5.08
CA ILE A 172 -17.99 -1.67 -4.62
C ILE A 172 -18.06 -1.68 -3.09
N THR A 173 -19.26 -1.84 -2.53
CA THR A 173 -19.50 -1.83 -1.07
C THR A 173 -20.15 -3.11 -0.55
N THR A 174 -20.42 -4.09 -1.41
CA THR A 174 -21.03 -5.38 -1.00
C THR A 174 -20.22 -6.55 -1.54
N MET A 175 -20.22 -7.66 -0.80
CA MET A 175 -19.55 -8.89 -1.24
C MET A 175 -20.12 -9.43 -2.55
N ASP A 176 -21.45 -9.37 -2.75
CA ASP A 176 -22.08 -9.81 -4.00
C ASP A 176 -21.60 -9.00 -5.21
N ALA A 177 -21.40 -7.69 -5.04
CA ALA A 177 -20.85 -6.84 -6.09
C ALA A 177 -19.37 -7.15 -6.36
N LEU A 178 -18.59 -7.44 -5.29
CA LEU A 178 -17.21 -7.86 -5.43
C LEU A 178 -17.08 -9.18 -6.20
N TYR A 179 -17.86 -10.20 -5.82
CA TYR A 179 -17.88 -11.49 -6.53
C TYR A 179 -18.25 -11.31 -8.01
N ARG A 180 -19.29 -10.55 -8.33
CA ARG A 180 -19.68 -10.27 -9.71
C ARG A 180 -18.54 -9.59 -10.49
N SER A 181 -17.91 -8.56 -9.91
CA SER A 181 -16.81 -7.84 -10.53
C SER A 181 -15.61 -8.76 -10.80
N VAL A 182 -15.26 -9.62 -9.84
CA VAL A 182 -14.17 -10.60 -9.99
C VAL A 182 -14.51 -11.63 -11.09
N ASP A 183 -15.73 -12.12 -11.14
CA ASP A 183 -16.17 -13.07 -12.19
C ASP A 183 -16.21 -12.44 -13.59
N GLU A 184 -16.53 -11.15 -13.69
CA GLU A 184 -16.43 -10.41 -14.95
C GLU A 184 -14.97 -10.36 -15.41
N VAL A 185 -14.02 -10.06 -14.51
CA VAL A 185 -12.60 -10.04 -14.83
C VAL A 185 -12.09 -11.44 -15.23
N ARG A 186 -12.49 -12.49 -14.53
CA ARG A 186 -12.14 -13.89 -14.86
C ARG A 186 -12.59 -14.25 -16.29
N ARG A 187 -13.78 -13.83 -16.69
CA ARG A 187 -14.32 -14.09 -18.04
C ARG A 187 -13.67 -13.22 -19.11
N ALA A 188 -13.39 -11.96 -18.82
CA ALA A 188 -12.80 -11.02 -19.76
C ALA A 188 -11.28 -11.21 -19.94
N GLY A 189 -10.59 -11.72 -18.91
CA GLY A 189 -9.13 -11.84 -18.86
C GLY A 189 -8.42 -10.55 -18.47
N PHE A 190 -9.14 -9.47 -18.24
CA PHE A 190 -8.61 -8.18 -17.81
C PHE A 190 -9.64 -7.42 -16.96
N ALA A 191 -9.17 -6.51 -16.13
CA ALA A 191 -10.02 -5.65 -15.29
C ALA A 191 -10.18 -4.27 -15.91
N GLN A 192 -11.35 -3.67 -15.72
CA GLN A 192 -11.64 -2.27 -16.06
C GLN A 192 -12.27 -1.55 -14.88
N VAL A 193 -11.88 -0.29 -14.68
CA VAL A 193 -12.50 0.66 -13.73
C VAL A 193 -12.77 1.95 -14.51
N PRO A 194 -13.90 2.03 -15.23
CA PRO A 194 -14.17 3.13 -16.18
C PRO A 194 -14.55 4.44 -15.48
N HIS A 195 -15.03 4.39 -14.25
CA HIS A 195 -15.64 5.54 -13.54
C HIS A 195 -14.96 5.90 -12.23
N GLY A 196 -13.75 5.37 -11.96
CA GLY A 196 -12.97 5.72 -10.79
C GLY A 196 -13.59 5.29 -9.45
N GLU A 197 -13.39 4.04 -9.05
CA GLU A 197 -13.91 3.51 -7.79
C GLU A 197 -13.10 3.95 -6.57
N TRP A 198 -11.82 4.30 -6.75
CA TRP A 198 -10.97 4.89 -5.73
C TRP A 198 -11.06 6.42 -5.69
N ARG A 199 -11.06 7.04 -6.88
CA ARG A 199 -11.11 8.49 -7.06
C ARG A 199 -11.87 8.82 -8.34
N GLU A 200 -12.81 9.74 -8.25
CA GLU A 200 -13.59 10.21 -9.41
C GLU A 200 -12.68 10.76 -10.52
N GLY A 201 -13.07 10.51 -11.75
CA GLY A 201 -12.34 10.98 -12.95
C GLY A 201 -11.13 10.15 -13.33
N ILE A 202 -10.80 9.08 -12.60
CA ILE A 202 -9.72 8.14 -12.97
C ILE A 202 -10.34 6.90 -13.60
N ALA A 203 -9.97 6.63 -14.86
CA ALA A 203 -10.24 5.36 -15.52
C ALA A 203 -8.96 4.52 -15.57
N ALA A 204 -9.08 3.21 -15.46
CA ALA A 204 -7.94 2.30 -15.53
C ALA A 204 -8.34 0.96 -16.11
N CYS A 205 -7.37 0.28 -16.74
CA CYS A 205 -7.47 -1.13 -17.08
C CYS A 205 -6.20 -1.86 -16.63
N ALA A 206 -6.31 -3.17 -16.37
CA ALA A 206 -5.18 -3.95 -15.91
C ALA A 206 -5.31 -5.43 -16.25
N CYS A 207 -4.15 -6.10 -16.35
CA CYS A 207 -4.04 -7.55 -16.47
C CYS A 207 -3.17 -8.10 -15.35
N ALA A 208 -3.50 -9.31 -14.89
CA ALA A 208 -2.64 -10.06 -13.99
C ALA A 208 -1.36 -10.53 -14.71
N VAL A 209 -0.26 -10.55 -13.99
CA VAL A 209 1.02 -11.13 -14.40
C VAL A 209 1.18 -12.45 -13.65
N LEU A 210 1.30 -13.53 -14.40
CA LEU A 210 1.47 -14.87 -13.83
C LEU A 210 2.91 -15.34 -13.99
N GLY A 211 3.38 -16.05 -13.00
CA GLY A 211 4.66 -16.77 -13.05
C GLY A 211 4.62 -17.99 -13.98
N PRO A 212 5.77 -18.63 -14.22
CA PRO A 212 5.88 -19.79 -15.11
C PRO A 212 5.03 -21.00 -14.69
N GLN A 213 4.63 -21.07 -13.42
CA GLN A 213 3.79 -22.14 -12.86
C GLN A 213 2.30 -21.76 -12.80
N GLY A 214 1.94 -20.58 -13.33
CA GLY A 214 0.58 -20.05 -13.29
C GLY A 214 0.22 -19.36 -11.95
N ASP A 215 1.16 -19.21 -11.06
CA ASP A 215 1.01 -18.46 -9.80
C ASP A 215 0.96 -16.95 -10.05
N LEU A 216 0.21 -16.24 -9.22
CA LEU A 216 0.11 -14.78 -9.32
C LEU A 216 1.42 -14.12 -8.90
N ALA A 217 2.07 -13.40 -9.83
CA ALA A 217 3.27 -12.59 -9.57
C ALA A 217 2.93 -11.12 -9.29
N GLY A 218 1.90 -10.59 -9.94
CA GLY A 218 1.47 -9.21 -9.79
C GLY A 218 0.46 -8.78 -10.85
N ALA A 219 0.36 -7.48 -11.11
CA ALA A 219 -0.46 -6.93 -12.18
C ALA A 219 0.20 -5.70 -12.82
N VAL A 220 -0.09 -5.49 -14.10
CA VAL A 220 0.27 -4.29 -14.87
C VAL A 220 -1.02 -3.61 -15.32
N GLY A 221 -1.10 -2.28 -15.12
CA GLY A 221 -2.24 -1.47 -15.52
C GLY A 221 -1.87 0.01 -15.63
#